data_7ade616a37206ebe4f2258bb6332bc4e
#
_entry.id   7ade616a37206ebe4f2258bb6332bc4e
#
_cell.length_a   1.000
_cell.length_b   1.000
_cell.length_c   1.000
_cell.angle_alpha   90.00
_cell.angle_beta   90.00
_cell.angle_gamma   90.00
#
_symmetry.space_group_name_H-M   'P 1'
#
loop_
_entity.id
_entity.type
_entity.pdbx_description
1 polymer ?
#
loop_
_entity_poly.entity_id
_entity_poly.type
_entity_poly.pdbx_seq_one_letter_code
_entity_poly.pdbx_strand_id
1 'polypeptide(L)'
;MPRSNVDAAPFGHYAPRGLCALALRATRRCPTGWLGKRTAFFLRGLALRVLGARPLDVVSLGAPMRLYPQRNVAEKRLAFTPQYFDAPERALLAERLKGEFVFLDVGASVGGYALFAARFGGPRARILAVEPLPEVFERLAYNIGQSGCANVKAVGCALIDVDGEITLFVNPGNQGETSVCIVGAEANARQIKVPGKTLLTLAREEGYERIDAIKLDIEGAEELVLEPFFRDAPRTLRPRLIIMEFTLLPVVATLETRLRSLGYREILRTRENVAYTLAEEEA
;
A
#
# COMPACT_ATOMS: atom_id res chain seq x y z
N MET A 1 10.74 25.43 9.04
CA MET A 1 10.66 24.12 8.39
C MET A 1 9.90 23.19 9.34
N PRO A 2 8.83 22.49 8.92
CA PRO A 2 8.21 21.49 9.77
C PRO A 2 9.27 20.42 10.12
N ARG A 3 9.29 19.98 11.37
CA ARG A 3 10.21 18.90 11.79
C ARG A 3 9.83 17.63 11.03
N SER A 4 10.81 16.98 10.40
CA SER A 4 10.61 15.68 9.76
C SER A 4 9.95 14.69 10.75
N ASN A 5 8.91 14.01 10.32
CA ASN A 5 8.23 12.98 11.13
C ASN A 5 9.00 11.67 11.20
N VAL A 6 10.05 11.53 10.43
CA VAL A 6 10.99 10.41 10.51
C VAL A 6 12.14 10.80 11.43
N ASP A 7 12.37 9.97 12.43
CA ASP A 7 13.53 10.16 13.30
C ASP A 7 14.84 10.10 12.49
N ALA A 8 15.69 11.11 12.65
CA ALA A 8 16.91 11.29 11.88
C ALA A 8 18.04 10.29 12.23
N ALA A 9 17.86 9.45 13.25
CA ALA A 9 18.85 8.44 13.63
C ALA A 9 19.12 7.47 12.46
N PRO A 10 20.37 6.98 12.29
CA PRO A 10 20.70 6.03 11.24
C PRO A 10 19.87 4.74 11.36
N PHE A 11 19.64 4.06 10.24
CA PHE A 11 18.96 2.75 10.26
C PHE A 11 19.74 1.76 11.12
N GLY A 12 19.01 0.98 11.93
CA GLY A 12 19.56 0.07 12.92
C GLY A 12 19.62 0.67 14.34
N HIS A 13 19.49 1.98 14.49
CA HIS A 13 19.42 2.62 15.83
C HIS A 13 18.24 2.07 16.64
N TYR A 14 17.12 1.83 16.00
CA TYR A 14 15.90 1.26 16.59
C TYR A 14 15.75 -0.24 16.34
N ALA A 15 16.85 -0.95 16.15
CA ALA A 15 16.83 -2.41 16.06
C ALA A 15 16.19 -3.02 17.33
N PRO A 16 15.30 -4.00 17.18
CA PRO A 16 14.61 -4.61 18.32
C PRO A 16 15.59 -5.30 19.26
N ARG A 17 15.44 -5.07 20.58
CA ARG A 17 16.30 -5.64 21.64
C ARG A 17 15.46 -6.33 22.71
N GLY A 18 16.08 -7.23 23.48
CA GLY A 18 15.46 -7.89 24.64
C GLY A 18 14.14 -8.58 24.29
N LEU A 19 13.11 -8.38 25.12
CA LEU A 19 11.80 -9.00 24.98
C LEU A 19 11.11 -8.63 23.63
N CYS A 20 11.32 -7.42 23.13
CA CYS A 20 10.78 -7.00 21.84
C CYS A 20 11.37 -7.84 20.69
N ALA A 21 12.67 -8.10 20.71
CA ALA A 21 13.33 -8.95 19.71
C ALA A 21 12.84 -10.41 19.77
N LEU A 22 12.66 -10.95 20.97
CA LEU A 22 12.12 -12.29 21.17
C LEU A 22 10.70 -12.42 20.66
N ALA A 23 9.84 -11.47 21.02
CA ALA A 23 8.45 -11.43 20.56
C ALA A 23 8.35 -11.30 19.03
N LEU A 24 9.18 -10.45 18.44
CA LEU A 24 9.23 -10.27 16.99
C LEU A 24 9.64 -11.56 16.27
N ARG A 25 10.65 -12.27 16.77
CA ARG A 25 11.05 -13.58 16.23
C ARG A 25 9.93 -14.62 16.38
N ALA A 26 9.28 -14.65 17.56
CA ALA A 26 8.20 -15.58 17.84
C ALA A 26 6.98 -15.34 16.94
N THR A 27 6.51 -14.09 16.82
CA THR A 27 5.36 -13.74 15.98
C THR A 27 5.58 -14.07 14.52
N ARG A 28 6.79 -13.84 13.99
CA ARG A 28 7.15 -14.11 12.59
C ARG A 28 7.30 -15.60 12.27
N ARG A 29 7.49 -16.45 13.29
CA ARG A 29 7.56 -17.91 13.15
C ARG A 29 6.22 -18.61 13.39
N CYS A 30 5.19 -17.88 13.82
CA CYS A 30 3.88 -18.47 14.04
C CYS A 30 3.32 -19.02 12.71
N PRO A 31 2.73 -20.25 12.73
CA PRO A 31 2.10 -20.85 11.57
C PRO A 31 0.94 -20.00 11.03
N THR A 32 0.59 -20.17 9.75
CA THR A 32 -0.49 -19.42 9.10
C THR A 32 -1.90 -19.83 9.50
N GLY A 33 -2.04 -20.95 10.22
CA GLY A 33 -3.32 -21.44 10.74
C GLY A 33 -3.91 -20.53 11.82
N TRP A 34 -5.20 -20.80 12.18
CA TRP A 34 -5.97 -20.00 13.14
C TRP A 34 -5.28 -19.83 14.51
N LEU A 35 -4.80 -20.95 15.10
CA LEU A 35 -4.07 -20.90 16.38
C LEU A 35 -2.78 -20.09 16.29
N GLY A 36 -2.01 -20.24 15.19
CA GLY A 36 -0.80 -19.46 14.97
C GLY A 36 -1.08 -17.98 14.88
N LYS A 37 -2.14 -17.58 14.16
CA LYS A 37 -2.57 -16.16 14.08
C LYS A 37 -2.94 -15.61 15.47
N ARG A 38 -3.73 -16.34 16.26
CA ARG A 38 -4.10 -15.89 17.62
C ARG A 38 -2.88 -15.72 18.51
N THR A 39 -1.97 -16.70 18.50
CA THR A 39 -0.71 -16.63 19.27
C THR A 39 0.14 -15.45 18.82
N ALA A 40 0.32 -15.25 17.52
CA ALA A 40 1.06 -14.12 16.98
C ALA A 40 0.45 -12.77 17.40
N PHE A 41 -0.86 -12.64 17.36
CA PHE A 41 -1.54 -11.40 17.76
C PHE A 41 -1.45 -11.12 19.24
N PHE A 42 -1.52 -12.15 20.08
CA PHE A 42 -1.31 -12.03 21.54
C PHE A 42 0.13 -11.56 21.85
N LEU A 43 1.14 -12.26 21.30
CA LEU A 43 2.55 -11.89 21.48
C LEU A 43 2.87 -10.49 20.95
N ARG A 44 2.30 -10.12 19.81
CA ARG A 44 2.40 -8.76 19.26
C ARG A 44 1.83 -7.73 20.22
N GLY A 45 0.68 -8.00 20.83
CA GLY A 45 0.08 -7.12 21.84
C GLY A 45 0.99 -6.85 23.03
N LEU A 46 1.66 -7.88 23.53
CA LEU A 46 2.66 -7.75 24.60
C LEU A 46 3.88 -6.94 24.14
N ALA A 47 4.41 -7.26 22.95
CA ALA A 47 5.56 -6.55 22.42
C ALA A 47 5.30 -5.05 22.21
N LEU A 48 4.11 -4.68 21.74
CA LEU A 48 3.71 -3.29 21.53
C LEU A 48 3.64 -2.51 22.86
N ARG A 49 3.21 -3.14 23.95
CA ARG A 49 3.23 -2.50 25.28
C ARG A 49 4.65 -2.19 25.76
N VAL A 50 5.59 -3.10 25.50
CA VAL A 50 7.02 -2.92 25.86
C VAL A 50 7.69 -1.89 24.94
N LEU A 51 7.34 -1.88 23.64
CA LEU A 51 7.91 -0.98 22.66
C LEU A 51 7.52 0.48 22.94
N GLY A 52 6.30 0.71 23.40
CA GLY A 52 5.76 2.07 23.54
C GLY A 52 5.69 2.78 22.18
N ALA A 53 5.86 4.09 22.17
CA ALA A 53 5.78 4.92 20.96
C ALA A 53 7.05 4.88 20.09
N ARG A 54 8.05 4.05 20.42
CA ARG A 54 9.32 4.00 19.69
C ARG A 54 9.16 3.38 18.30
N PRO A 55 9.91 3.88 17.30
CA PRO A 55 9.99 3.21 16.00
C PRO A 55 10.75 1.87 16.12
N LEU A 56 10.65 1.07 15.07
CA LEU A 56 11.34 -0.19 14.90
C LEU A 56 12.06 -0.24 13.55
N ASP A 57 13.37 -0.49 13.57
CA ASP A 57 14.16 -0.79 12.39
C ASP A 57 14.19 -2.31 12.19
N VAL A 58 13.52 -2.78 11.15
CA VAL A 58 13.39 -4.22 10.86
C VAL A 58 13.50 -4.48 9.37
N VAL A 59 13.94 -5.69 9.01
CA VAL A 59 13.73 -6.19 7.65
C VAL A 59 12.33 -6.78 7.57
N SER A 60 11.50 -6.27 6.67
CA SER A 60 10.15 -6.76 6.41
C SER A 60 9.95 -6.97 4.91
N LEU A 61 9.34 -8.10 4.52
CA LEU A 61 9.10 -8.47 3.12
C LEU A 61 10.36 -8.36 2.23
N GLY A 62 11.54 -8.60 2.82
CA GLY A 62 12.82 -8.55 2.13
C GLY A 62 13.48 -7.16 2.07
N ALA A 63 12.85 -6.11 2.60
CA ALA A 63 13.38 -4.75 2.61
C ALA A 63 13.62 -4.22 4.03
N PRO A 64 14.70 -3.44 4.28
CA PRO A 64 14.87 -2.69 5.51
C PRO A 64 13.82 -1.59 5.60
N MET A 65 13.14 -1.50 6.74
CA MET A 65 12.07 -0.54 6.97
C MET A 65 12.12 0.01 8.39
N ARG A 66 11.95 1.33 8.55
CA ARG A 66 11.64 1.96 9.83
C ARG A 66 10.14 2.08 9.96
N LEU A 67 9.59 1.42 10.96
CA LEU A 67 8.15 1.30 11.17
C LEU A 67 7.74 1.90 12.52
N TYR A 68 6.54 2.48 12.56
CA TYR A 68 5.92 3.08 13.75
C TYR A 68 4.64 2.32 14.13
N PRO A 69 4.76 1.10 14.69
CA PRO A 69 3.65 0.16 14.83
C PRO A 69 2.50 0.63 15.74
N GLN A 70 2.70 1.68 16.53
CA GLN A 70 1.64 2.25 17.38
C GLN A 70 0.72 3.20 16.63
N ARG A 71 1.14 3.71 15.47
CA ARG A 71 0.44 4.76 14.73
C ARG A 71 -0.38 4.24 13.54
N ASN A 72 -0.09 3.03 13.07
CA ASN A 72 -0.68 2.49 11.85
C ASN A 72 -0.80 0.96 11.92
N VAL A 73 -1.95 0.43 11.48
CA VAL A 73 -2.22 -1.02 11.49
C VAL A 73 -1.33 -1.76 10.48
N ALA A 74 -1.12 -1.19 9.30
CA ALA A 74 -0.25 -1.78 8.28
C ALA A 74 1.20 -1.89 8.77
N GLU A 75 1.75 -0.83 9.39
CA GLU A 75 3.09 -0.86 9.98
C GLU A 75 3.23 -1.90 11.10
N LYS A 76 2.17 -2.08 11.89
CA LYS A 76 2.08 -3.13 12.92
C LYS A 76 2.13 -4.54 12.30
N ARG A 77 1.41 -4.74 11.19
CA ARG A 77 1.41 -6.02 10.44
C ARG A 77 2.78 -6.27 9.82
N LEU A 78 3.35 -5.28 9.14
CA LEU A 78 4.68 -5.35 8.53
C LEU A 78 5.78 -5.63 9.57
N ALA A 79 5.73 -5.01 10.74
CA ALA A 79 6.72 -5.24 11.79
C ALA A 79 6.66 -6.66 12.35
N PHE A 80 5.51 -7.08 12.85
CA PHE A 80 5.39 -8.27 13.69
C PHE A 80 4.87 -9.51 12.96
N THR A 81 4.05 -9.34 11.93
CA THR A 81 3.35 -10.44 11.27
C THR A 81 3.39 -10.32 9.73
N PRO A 82 4.57 -10.07 9.11
CA PRO A 82 4.66 -9.87 7.67
C PRO A 82 4.21 -11.08 6.85
N GLN A 83 4.26 -12.30 7.43
CA GLN A 83 3.78 -13.51 6.77
C GLN A 83 2.25 -13.52 6.55
N TYR A 84 1.50 -12.70 7.29
CA TYR A 84 0.03 -12.59 7.15
C TYR A 84 -0.39 -11.31 6.40
N PHE A 85 0.55 -10.41 6.11
CA PHE A 85 0.27 -9.18 5.39
C PHE A 85 -0.07 -9.51 3.94
N ASP A 86 -1.34 -9.54 3.61
CA ASP A 86 -1.91 -9.77 2.28
C ASP A 86 -1.18 -10.88 1.50
N ALA A 87 -1.01 -12.03 2.15
CA ALA A 87 -0.16 -13.10 1.64
C ALA A 87 -0.66 -13.69 0.29
N PRO A 88 -1.97 -13.91 0.07
CA PRO A 88 -2.49 -14.35 -1.23
C PRO A 88 -2.28 -13.33 -2.34
N GLU A 89 -2.54 -12.06 -2.07
CA GLU A 89 -2.39 -10.95 -3.03
C GLU A 89 -0.93 -10.76 -3.43
N ARG A 90 -0.02 -10.81 -2.45
CA ARG A 90 1.43 -10.73 -2.72
C ARG A 90 1.94 -11.93 -3.49
N ALA A 91 1.43 -13.13 -3.23
CA ALA A 91 1.78 -14.32 -4.01
C ALA A 91 1.34 -14.16 -5.47
N LEU A 92 0.09 -13.70 -5.67
CA LEU A 92 -0.47 -13.41 -6.99
C LEU A 92 0.35 -12.36 -7.76
N LEU A 93 0.80 -11.30 -7.08
CA LEU A 93 1.67 -10.28 -7.66
C LEU A 93 3.04 -10.87 -7.99
N ALA A 94 3.66 -11.62 -7.07
CA ALA A 94 4.99 -12.20 -7.25
C ALA A 94 5.09 -13.13 -8.46
N GLU A 95 4.04 -13.89 -8.76
CA GLU A 95 3.98 -14.78 -9.94
C GLU A 95 4.14 -14.01 -11.27
N ARG A 96 3.74 -12.72 -11.27
CA ARG A 96 3.74 -11.84 -12.44
C ARG A 96 4.94 -10.92 -12.53
N LEU A 97 5.68 -10.71 -11.44
CA LEU A 97 6.86 -9.84 -11.37
C LEU A 97 8.03 -10.43 -12.14
N LYS A 98 8.00 -10.31 -13.47
CA LYS A 98 9.04 -10.88 -14.37
C LYS A 98 9.50 -9.86 -15.39
N GLY A 99 10.82 -9.70 -15.50
CA GLY A 99 11.43 -8.85 -16.54
C GLY A 99 11.12 -7.35 -16.35
N GLU A 100 10.72 -6.70 -17.43
CA GLU A 100 10.26 -5.32 -17.42
C GLU A 100 8.80 -5.29 -16.98
N PHE A 101 8.56 -4.91 -15.76
CA PHE A 101 7.24 -4.90 -15.13
C PHE A 101 6.93 -3.50 -14.58
N VAL A 102 5.75 -2.96 -14.89
CA VAL A 102 5.28 -1.66 -14.39
C VAL A 102 4.22 -1.91 -13.32
N PHE A 103 4.55 -1.53 -12.09
CA PHE A 103 3.65 -1.66 -10.94
C PHE A 103 3.36 -0.30 -10.30
N LEU A 104 2.08 -0.01 -10.10
CA LEU A 104 1.59 1.16 -9.38
C LEU A 104 1.04 0.72 -8.03
N ASP A 105 1.60 1.24 -6.94
CA ASP A 105 1.14 1.05 -5.55
C ASP A 105 0.47 2.35 -5.09
N VAL A 106 -0.87 2.40 -5.18
CA VAL A 106 -1.69 3.57 -4.87
C VAL A 106 -2.24 3.43 -3.45
N GLY A 107 -1.94 4.39 -2.60
CA GLY A 107 -2.06 4.26 -1.15
C GLY A 107 -0.89 3.44 -0.59
N ALA A 108 0.32 3.73 -1.05
CA ALA A 108 1.51 2.92 -0.77
C ALA A 108 1.90 2.88 0.71
N SER A 109 1.33 3.77 1.54
CA SER A 109 1.63 3.90 2.96
C SER A 109 3.15 3.97 3.17
N VAL A 110 3.73 3.10 3.95
CA VAL A 110 5.19 3.09 4.22
C VAL A 110 5.98 2.21 3.26
N GLY A 111 5.37 1.73 2.16
CA GLY A 111 6.02 1.02 1.06
C GLY A 111 5.96 -0.51 1.17
N GLY A 112 4.95 -1.07 1.84
CA GLY A 112 4.83 -2.52 2.01
C GLY A 112 4.79 -3.28 0.68
N TYR A 113 3.92 -2.90 -0.24
CA TYR A 113 3.82 -3.50 -1.57
C TYR A 113 4.91 -3.01 -2.51
N ALA A 114 5.20 -1.70 -2.53
CA ALA A 114 6.20 -1.14 -3.42
C ALA A 114 7.57 -1.78 -3.23
N LEU A 115 8.05 -1.89 -1.98
CA LEU A 115 9.34 -2.49 -1.67
C LEU A 115 9.35 -4.02 -1.88
N PHE A 116 8.24 -4.69 -1.60
CA PHE A 116 8.07 -6.10 -1.95
C PHE A 116 8.20 -6.29 -3.46
N ALA A 117 7.45 -5.53 -4.26
CA ALA A 117 7.50 -5.62 -5.72
C ALA A 117 8.90 -5.32 -6.26
N ALA A 118 9.62 -4.33 -5.72
CA ALA A 118 10.98 -4.00 -6.12
C ALA A 118 11.97 -5.13 -5.86
N ARG A 119 11.85 -5.79 -4.69
CA ARG A 119 12.73 -6.89 -4.31
C ARG A 119 12.52 -8.16 -5.15
N PHE A 120 11.26 -8.47 -5.48
CA PHE A 120 10.91 -9.68 -6.25
C PHE A 120 10.96 -9.47 -7.76
N GLY A 121 10.60 -8.27 -8.26
CA GLY A 121 10.61 -7.93 -9.68
C GLY A 121 12.02 -7.65 -10.25
N GLY A 122 13.00 -7.39 -9.38
CA GLY A 122 14.36 -7.10 -9.78
C GLY A 122 14.53 -5.72 -10.43
N PRO A 123 15.74 -5.38 -10.89
CA PRO A 123 16.13 -4.02 -11.26
C PRO A 123 15.45 -3.47 -12.51
N ARG A 124 14.85 -4.32 -13.36
CA ARG A 124 14.13 -3.88 -14.57
C ARG A 124 12.68 -3.55 -14.33
N ALA A 125 12.10 -3.92 -13.18
CA ALA A 125 10.76 -3.51 -12.79
C ALA A 125 10.75 -2.00 -12.50
N ARG A 126 9.69 -1.31 -12.90
CA ARG A 126 9.43 0.11 -12.61
C ARG A 126 8.30 0.18 -11.59
N ILE A 127 8.58 0.65 -10.41
CA ILE A 127 7.62 0.71 -9.32
C ILE A 127 7.30 2.18 -9.00
N LEU A 128 6.02 2.54 -9.02
CA LEU A 128 5.53 3.85 -8.60
C LEU A 128 4.73 3.70 -7.32
N ALA A 129 5.17 4.33 -6.26
CA ALA A 129 4.51 4.35 -4.96
C ALA A 129 3.85 5.71 -4.73
N VAL A 130 2.53 5.75 -4.65
CA VAL A 130 1.75 6.98 -4.49
C VAL A 130 1.17 7.04 -3.08
N GLU A 131 1.54 8.09 -2.35
CA GLU A 131 1.08 8.29 -0.96
C GLU A 131 0.77 9.77 -0.73
N PRO A 132 -0.50 10.13 -0.45
CA PRO A 132 -0.88 11.53 -0.34
C PRO A 132 -0.54 12.17 1.00
N LEU A 133 -0.50 11.41 2.11
CA LEU A 133 -0.31 11.97 3.43
C LEU A 133 1.16 12.33 3.67
N PRO A 134 1.53 13.62 3.82
CA PRO A 134 2.94 14.04 3.88
C PRO A 134 3.76 13.32 4.96
N GLU A 135 3.16 13.08 6.12
CA GLU A 135 3.80 12.38 7.24
C GLU A 135 4.12 10.92 6.93
N VAL A 136 3.26 10.25 6.16
CA VAL A 136 3.44 8.86 5.74
C VAL A 136 4.37 8.80 4.52
N PHE A 137 4.24 9.76 3.61
CA PHE A 137 5.14 9.90 2.47
C PHE A 137 6.61 10.07 2.89
N GLU A 138 6.92 10.86 3.93
CA GLU A 138 8.27 10.96 4.47
C GLU A 138 8.82 9.60 4.94
N ARG A 139 7.97 8.77 5.57
CA ARG A 139 8.35 7.40 5.99
C ARG A 139 8.55 6.48 4.78
N LEU A 140 7.68 6.58 3.77
CA LEU A 140 7.83 5.87 2.50
C LEU A 140 9.16 6.21 1.84
N ALA A 141 9.46 7.51 1.67
CA ALA A 141 10.71 7.99 1.06
C ALA A 141 11.94 7.53 1.87
N TYR A 142 11.88 7.57 3.20
CA TYR A 142 12.94 7.05 4.05
C TYR A 142 13.15 5.54 3.82
N ASN A 143 12.09 4.75 3.81
CA ASN A 143 12.18 3.30 3.63
C ASN A 143 12.70 2.93 2.23
N ILE A 144 12.30 3.65 1.19
CA ILE A 144 12.85 3.51 -0.16
C ILE A 144 14.36 3.80 -0.14
N GLY A 145 14.76 4.91 0.46
CA GLY A 145 16.17 5.27 0.58
C GLY A 145 17.02 4.21 1.31
N GLN A 146 16.47 3.56 2.34
CA GLN A 146 17.16 2.50 3.09
C GLN A 146 17.18 1.16 2.35
N SER A 147 16.23 0.92 1.43
CA SER A 147 16.06 -0.36 0.76
C SER A 147 17.13 -0.68 -0.29
N GLY A 148 17.79 0.34 -0.82
CA GLY A 148 18.69 0.22 -1.97
C GLY A 148 17.97 -0.10 -3.29
N CYS A 149 16.64 0.00 -3.34
CA CYS A 149 15.84 -0.26 -4.54
C CYS A 149 15.76 1.01 -5.41
N ALA A 150 16.68 1.17 -6.36
CA ALA A 150 16.71 2.32 -7.27
C ALA A 150 15.53 2.35 -8.27
N ASN A 151 14.77 1.26 -8.37
CA ASN A 151 13.65 1.10 -9.28
C ASN A 151 12.28 1.47 -8.66
N VAL A 152 12.29 2.09 -7.48
CA VAL A 152 11.08 2.61 -6.83
C VAL A 152 11.10 4.12 -6.83
N LYS A 153 10.05 4.74 -7.38
CA LYS A 153 9.78 6.17 -7.31
C LYS A 153 8.59 6.42 -6.40
N ALA A 154 8.74 7.36 -5.46
CA ALA A 154 7.62 7.83 -4.64
C ALA A 154 7.05 9.13 -5.19
N VAL A 155 5.71 9.28 -5.15
CA VAL A 155 4.99 10.51 -5.53
C VAL A 155 4.01 10.89 -4.42
N GLY A 156 4.13 12.14 -3.95
CA GLY A 156 3.30 12.70 -2.88
C GLY A 156 2.04 13.37 -3.42
N CYS A 157 1.05 12.59 -3.86
CA CYS A 157 -0.25 13.09 -4.29
C CYS A 157 -1.35 12.10 -3.96
N ALA A 158 -2.61 12.57 -3.96
CA ALA A 158 -3.76 11.69 -3.99
C ALA A 158 -4.15 11.39 -5.43
N LEU A 159 -4.68 10.20 -5.71
CA LEU A 159 -5.37 9.94 -6.97
C LEU A 159 -6.86 10.24 -6.80
N ILE A 160 -7.41 10.90 -7.83
CA ILE A 160 -8.80 11.36 -7.86
C ILE A 160 -9.28 11.50 -9.31
N ASP A 161 -10.51 11.95 -9.53
CA ASP A 161 -11.15 12.10 -10.85
C ASP A 161 -10.70 13.32 -11.63
N VAL A 162 -10.14 14.35 -10.96
CA VAL A 162 -9.71 15.60 -11.60
C VAL A 162 -8.41 16.14 -10.98
N ASP A 163 -7.51 16.68 -11.81
CA ASP A 163 -6.26 17.28 -11.32
C ASP A 163 -6.54 18.58 -10.56
N GLY A 164 -5.87 18.78 -9.41
CA GLY A 164 -6.04 19.96 -8.58
C GLY A 164 -5.53 19.80 -7.15
N GLU A 165 -6.00 20.67 -6.26
CA GLU A 165 -5.78 20.56 -4.81
C GLU A 165 -7.00 19.91 -4.16
N ILE A 166 -6.79 18.92 -3.31
CA ILE A 166 -7.86 18.25 -2.56
C ILE A 166 -7.63 18.31 -1.06
N THR A 167 -8.70 18.18 -0.30
CA THR A 167 -8.64 18.10 1.17
C THR A 167 -8.80 16.65 1.60
N LEU A 168 -7.80 16.16 2.33
CA LEU A 168 -7.85 14.85 2.99
C LEU A 168 -8.34 15.00 4.42
N PHE A 169 -9.13 14.04 4.88
CA PHE A 169 -9.56 13.90 6.27
C PHE A 169 -8.77 12.77 6.92
N VAL A 170 -7.94 13.14 7.90
CA VAL A 170 -7.02 12.19 8.57
C VAL A 170 -7.59 11.78 9.90
N ASN A 171 -7.75 10.47 10.09
CA ASN A 171 -8.15 9.92 11.39
C ASN A 171 -6.98 10.03 12.40
N PRO A 172 -7.12 10.75 13.53
CA PRO A 172 -6.05 10.90 14.51
C PRO A 172 -5.61 9.57 15.15
N GLY A 173 -6.50 8.58 15.21
CA GLY A 173 -6.27 7.27 15.82
C GLY A 173 -5.58 6.25 14.90
N ASN A 174 -5.70 6.42 13.59
CA ASN A 174 -5.09 5.53 12.59
C ASN A 174 -4.73 6.31 11.32
N GLN A 175 -3.47 6.64 11.16
CA GLN A 175 -2.97 7.39 9.99
C GLN A 175 -3.06 6.59 8.68
N GLY A 176 -3.36 5.30 8.74
CA GLY A 176 -3.62 4.47 7.57
C GLY A 176 -5.04 4.66 7.00
N GLU A 177 -5.99 5.14 7.82
CA GLU A 177 -7.36 5.44 7.41
C GLU A 177 -7.46 6.91 7.03
N THR A 178 -7.04 7.25 5.82
CA THR A 178 -7.11 8.60 5.27
C THR A 178 -8.02 8.58 4.06
N SER A 179 -9.19 9.22 4.14
CA SER A 179 -10.19 9.23 3.07
C SER A 179 -10.32 10.59 2.41
N VAL A 180 -10.54 10.58 1.09
CA VAL A 180 -10.97 11.74 0.31
C VAL A 180 -12.46 11.99 0.50
N CYS A 181 -13.24 10.93 0.76
CA CYS A 181 -14.67 10.98 0.93
C CYS A 181 -15.04 11.10 2.41
N ILE A 182 -15.95 12.03 2.73
CA ILE A 182 -16.55 12.16 4.06
C ILE A 182 -17.56 11.02 4.28
N VAL A 183 -17.09 9.81 4.53
CA VAL A 183 -17.95 8.74 5.03
C VAL A 183 -17.70 8.64 6.53
N GLY A 184 -18.55 9.32 7.32
CA GLY A 184 -18.46 9.28 8.78
C GLY A 184 -17.30 10.07 9.37
N ALA A 185 -16.92 11.21 8.76
CA ALA A 185 -15.92 12.09 9.34
C ALA A 185 -16.33 12.47 10.78
N GLU A 186 -15.62 11.93 11.75
CA GLU A 186 -15.73 12.40 13.14
C GLU A 186 -15.45 13.90 13.15
N ALA A 187 -16.20 14.65 13.98
CA ALA A 187 -16.10 16.11 14.08
C ALA A 187 -14.67 16.64 14.39
N ASN A 188 -13.71 15.76 14.62
CA ASN A 188 -12.33 16.03 15.00
C ASN A 188 -11.28 15.58 13.95
N ALA A 189 -11.68 15.20 12.72
CA ALA A 189 -10.72 14.81 11.69
C ALA A 189 -9.83 16.01 11.30
N ARG A 190 -8.52 15.81 11.30
CA ARG A 190 -7.55 16.82 10.82
C ARG A 190 -7.66 16.93 9.31
N GLN A 191 -7.86 18.13 8.81
CA GLN A 191 -7.89 18.42 7.38
C GLN A 191 -6.51 18.80 6.86
N ILE A 192 -6.09 18.22 5.73
CA ILE A 192 -4.82 18.53 5.07
C ILE A 192 -5.09 18.68 3.57
N LYS A 193 -4.56 19.76 3.00
CA LYS A 193 -4.58 19.97 1.54
C LYS A 193 -3.37 19.31 0.90
N VAL A 194 -3.63 18.56 -0.15
CA VAL A 194 -2.59 17.84 -0.92
C VAL A 194 -2.85 17.96 -2.43
N PRO A 195 -1.82 17.80 -3.27
CA PRO A 195 -2.01 17.69 -4.71
C PRO A 195 -2.88 16.47 -5.04
N GLY A 196 -3.88 16.67 -5.91
CA GLY A 196 -4.69 15.62 -6.51
C GLY A 196 -4.31 15.45 -7.98
N LYS A 197 -4.24 14.20 -8.45
CA LYS A 197 -3.98 13.88 -9.85
C LYS A 197 -4.90 12.77 -10.33
N THR A 198 -5.23 12.80 -11.62
CA THR A 198 -5.87 11.64 -12.25
C THR A 198 -4.81 10.54 -12.48
N LEU A 199 -5.25 9.29 -12.47
CA LEU A 199 -4.36 8.17 -12.80
C LEU A 199 -3.76 8.31 -14.22
N LEU A 200 -4.53 8.84 -15.16
CA LEU A 200 -4.08 9.07 -16.54
C LEU A 200 -3.01 10.16 -16.62
N THR A 201 -3.18 11.28 -15.91
CA THR A 201 -2.16 12.34 -15.83
C THR A 201 -0.89 11.79 -15.24
N LEU A 202 -0.97 11.05 -14.13
CA LEU A 202 0.19 10.45 -13.52
C LEU A 202 0.91 9.46 -14.45
N ALA A 203 0.17 8.58 -15.13
CA ALA A 203 0.74 7.64 -16.10
C ALA A 203 1.48 8.33 -17.25
N ARG A 204 0.94 9.45 -17.75
CA ARG A 204 1.56 10.27 -18.81
C ARG A 204 2.83 10.98 -18.32
N GLU A 205 2.79 11.59 -17.15
CA GLU A 205 3.97 12.24 -16.55
C GLU A 205 5.13 11.26 -16.31
N GLU A 206 4.80 10.02 -15.97
CA GLU A 206 5.80 8.95 -15.77
C GLU A 206 6.22 8.25 -17.08
N GLY A 207 5.60 8.62 -18.22
CA GLY A 207 5.90 8.03 -19.52
C GLY A 207 5.57 6.54 -19.58
N TYR A 208 4.46 6.12 -18.96
CA TYR A 208 4.02 4.73 -19.05
C TYR A 208 3.25 4.48 -20.33
N GLU A 209 3.61 3.43 -21.05
CA GLU A 209 2.91 2.92 -22.23
C GLU A 209 2.01 1.71 -21.88
N ARG A 210 2.28 1.09 -20.75
CA ARG A 210 1.50 -0.01 -20.15
C ARG A 210 1.55 0.02 -18.64
N ILE A 211 0.59 -0.61 -18.00
CA ILE A 211 0.56 -0.91 -16.56
C ILE A 211 0.34 -2.41 -16.42
N ASP A 212 1.32 -3.13 -15.86
CA ASP A 212 1.21 -4.58 -15.69
C ASP A 212 0.41 -4.93 -14.44
N ALA A 213 0.54 -4.15 -13.36
CA ALA A 213 -0.31 -4.28 -12.19
C ALA A 213 -0.53 -2.93 -11.49
N ILE A 214 -1.68 -2.79 -10.87
CA ILE A 214 -2.01 -1.69 -9.96
C ILE A 214 -2.60 -2.27 -8.67
N LYS A 215 -2.16 -1.77 -7.51
CA LYS A 215 -2.85 -1.91 -6.24
C LYS A 215 -3.49 -0.58 -5.89
N LEU A 216 -4.75 -0.63 -5.47
CA LEU A 216 -5.46 0.53 -4.93
C LEU A 216 -5.91 0.19 -3.50
N ASP A 217 -5.52 1.05 -2.57
CA ASP A 217 -5.84 0.99 -1.15
C ASP A 217 -6.10 2.43 -0.69
N ILE A 218 -7.24 2.96 -1.10
CA ILE A 218 -7.58 4.39 -1.01
C ILE A 218 -8.92 4.63 -0.34
N GLU A 219 -9.30 3.67 0.51
CA GLU A 219 -10.40 3.80 1.48
C GLU A 219 -11.74 4.22 0.82
N GLY A 220 -12.10 3.55 -0.30
CA GLY A 220 -13.37 3.73 -0.99
C GLY A 220 -13.37 4.76 -2.12
N ALA A 221 -12.20 5.28 -2.52
CA ALA A 221 -12.08 6.19 -3.68
C ALA A 221 -11.70 5.48 -4.98
N GLU A 222 -11.72 4.13 -5.02
CA GLU A 222 -11.29 3.33 -6.17
C GLU A 222 -12.09 3.63 -7.43
N GLU A 223 -13.42 3.80 -7.30
CA GLU A 223 -14.29 4.16 -8.42
C GLU A 223 -13.99 5.56 -8.96
N LEU A 224 -13.75 6.54 -8.07
CA LEU A 224 -13.39 7.91 -8.47
C LEU A 224 -12.10 7.94 -9.31
N VAL A 225 -11.17 7.02 -9.04
CA VAL A 225 -9.91 6.93 -9.79
C VAL A 225 -10.06 6.13 -11.07
N LEU A 226 -10.73 4.98 -11.02
CA LEU A 226 -10.75 4.03 -12.14
C LEU A 226 -11.78 4.39 -13.23
N GLU A 227 -12.94 4.97 -12.89
CA GLU A 227 -13.97 5.31 -13.90
C GLU A 227 -13.46 6.33 -14.94
N PRO A 228 -12.90 7.51 -14.55
CA PRO A 228 -12.34 8.42 -15.53
C PRO A 228 -11.14 7.82 -16.27
N PHE A 229 -10.34 7.02 -15.60
CA PHE A 229 -9.21 6.34 -16.24
C PHE A 229 -9.68 5.39 -17.35
N PHE A 230 -10.64 4.53 -17.10
CA PHE A 230 -11.16 3.60 -18.11
C PHE A 230 -11.91 4.28 -19.25
N ARG A 231 -12.49 5.46 -19.00
CA ARG A 231 -13.14 6.27 -20.02
C ARG A 231 -12.13 6.90 -20.98
N ASP A 232 -11.03 7.46 -20.46
CA ASP A 232 -10.16 8.39 -21.16
C ASP A 232 -8.79 7.79 -21.55
N ALA A 233 -8.35 6.70 -20.88
CA ALA A 233 -7.07 6.07 -21.17
C ALA A 233 -7.12 5.14 -22.39
N PRO A 234 -6.05 5.09 -23.19
CA PRO A 234 -5.92 4.08 -24.24
C PRO A 234 -5.94 2.66 -23.65
N ARG A 235 -6.42 1.69 -24.42
CA ARG A 235 -6.51 0.29 -23.98
C ARG A 235 -5.17 -0.27 -23.50
N THR A 236 -4.06 0.14 -24.10
CA THR A 236 -2.70 -0.29 -23.75
C THR A 236 -2.32 0.03 -22.31
N LEU A 237 -2.85 1.11 -21.74
CA LEU A 237 -2.63 1.52 -20.36
C LEU A 237 -3.52 0.79 -19.36
N ARG A 238 -4.53 0.02 -19.80
CA ARG A 238 -5.38 -0.73 -18.86
C ARG A 238 -4.55 -1.74 -18.09
N PRO A 239 -4.58 -1.70 -16.73
CA PRO A 239 -3.79 -2.61 -15.92
C PRO A 239 -4.14 -4.07 -16.21
N ARG A 240 -3.14 -4.93 -16.40
CA ARG A 240 -3.36 -6.37 -16.59
C ARG A 240 -3.82 -7.05 -15.32
N LEU A 241 -3.36 -6.56 -14.17
CA LEU A 241 -3.78 -7.00 -12.84
C LEU A 241 -4.22 -5.78 -12.03
N ILE A 242 -5.39 -5.86 -11.42
CA ILE A 242 -5.90 -4.90 -10.45
C ILE A 242 -6.06 -5.62 -9.13
N ILE A 243 -5.44 -5.09 -8.06
CA ILE A 243 -5.66 -5.52 -6.68
C ILE A 243 -6.26 -4.30 -5.97
N MET A 244 -7.41 -4.42 -5.37
CA MET A 244 -8.04 -3.32 -4.66
C MET A 244 -8.66 -3.77 -3.35
N GLU A 245 -8.79 -2.85 -2.40
CA GLU A 245 -9.51 -3.10 -1.16
C GLU A 245 -10.98 -3.38 -1.47
N PHE A 246 -11.53 -4.37 -0.75
CA PHE A 246 -12.94 -4.74 -0.88
C PHE A 246 -13.74 -4.13 0.28
N THR A 247 -14.41 -3.03 0.01
CA THR A 247 -15.36 -2.43 0.96
C THR A 247 -16.78 -2.85 0.58
N LEU A 248 -17.57 -3.36 1.53
CA LEU A 248 -18.97 -3.80 1.35
C LEU A 248 -19.96 -2.63 1.11
N LEU A 249 -19.58 -1.65 0.30
CA LEU A 249 -20.45 -0.52 -0.04
C LEU A 249 -21.16 -0.77 -1.39
N PRO A 250 -22.37 -0.22 -1.61
CA PRO A 250 -23.09 -0.32 -2.90
C PRO A 250 -22.25 0.13 -4.11
N VAL A 251 -21.34 1.07 -3.92
CA VAL A 251 -20.39 1.61 -4.89
C VAL A 251 -19.52 0.51 -5.53
N VAL A 252 -19.10 -0.48 -4.76
CA VAL A 252 -18.26 -1.59 -5.28
C VAL A 252 -18.98 -2.44 -6.32
N ALA A 253 -20.29 -2.64 -6.18
CA ALA A 253 -21.08 -3.42 -7.16
C ALA A 253 -21.10 -2.76 -8.55
N THR A 254 -21.06 -1.42 -8.60
CA THR A 254 -21.00 -0.64 -9.86
C THR A 254 -19.64 -0.83 -10.53
N LEU A 255 -18.56 -0.67 -9.76
CA LEU A 255 -17.20 -0.85 -10.27
C LEU A 255 -16.93 -2.30 -10.72
N GLU A 256 -17.40 -3.30 -9.98
CA GLU A 256 -17.28 -4.71 -10.39
C GLU A 256 -17.99 -4.98 -11.72
N THR A 257 -19.22 -4.46 -11.89
CA THR A 257 -19.98 -4.59 -13.14
C THR A 257 -19.23 -3.92 -14.28
N ARG A 258 -18.67 -2.74 -14.04
CA ARG A 258 -17.85 -2.01 -15.00
C ARG A 258 -16.59 -2.79 -15.40
N LEU A 259 -15.84 -3.30 -14.44
CA LEU A 259 -14.64 -4.11 -14.70
C LEU A 259 -14.96 -5.33 -15.56
N ARG A 260 -16.05 -6.04 -15.25
CA ARG A 260 -16.50 -7.20 -16.06
C ARG A 260 -16.84 -6.79 -17.51
N SER A 261 -17.52 -5.66 -17.69
CA SER A 261 -17.83 -5.13 -19.04
C SER A 261 -16.60 -4.74 -19.86
N LEU A 262 -15.48 -4.46 -19.19
CA LEU A 262 -14.19 -4.15 -19.80
C LEU A 262 -13.31 -5.39 -20.04
N GLY A 263 -13.80 -6.60 -19.73
CA GLY A 263 -13.10 -7.87 -19.94
C GLY A 263 -12.26 -8.33 -18.73
N TYR A 264 -12.40 -7.69 -17.57
CA TYR A 264 -11.74 -8.18 -16.37
C TYR A 264 -12.48 -9.37 -15.74
N ARG A 265 -11.71 -10.32 -15.22
CA ARG A 265 -12.21 -11.48 -14.46
C ARG A 265 -11.66 -11.44 -13.04
N GLU A 266 -12.52 -11.67 -12.07
CA GLU A 266 -12.11 -11.88 -10.69
C GLU A 266 -11.31 -13.20 -10.59
N ILE A 267 -10.12 -13.13 -9.96
CA ILE A 267 -9.23 -14.28 -9.80
C ILE A 267 -8.86 -14.57 -8.35
N LEU A 268 -9.10 -13.60 -7.47
CA LEU A 268 -8.87 -13.74 -6.04
C LEU A 268 -9.86 -12.86 -5.28
N ARG A 269 -10.46 -13.41 -4.22
CA ARG A 269 -11.20 -12.63 -3.22
C ARG A 269 -10.79 -13.07 -1.84
N THR A 270 -10.34 -12.15 -1.04
CA THR A 270 -10.04 -12.34 0.38
C THR A 270 -11.04 -11.57 1.24
N ARG A 271 -10.78 -11.48 2.52
CA ARG A 271 -11.64 -10.69 3.42
C ARG A 271 -11.49 -9.18 3.19
N GLU A 272 -10.28 -8.74 2.84
CA GLU A 272 -9.91 -7.33 2.77
C GLU A 272 -9.73 -6.87 1.31
N ASN A 273 -9.40 -7.77 0.38
CA ASN A 273 -9.06 -7.41 -1.01
C ASN A 273 -9.76 -8.29 -2.05
N VAL A 274 -9.88 -7.73 -3.25
CA VAL A 274 -10.28 -8.45 -4.46
C VAL A 274 -9.26 -8.19 -5.57
N ALA A 275 -8.98 -9.21 -6.40
CA ALA A 275 -8.09 -9.06 -7.55
C ALA A 275 -8.76 -9.48 -8.85
N TYR A 276 -8.54 -8.67 -9.87
CA TYR A 276 -9.03 -8.85 -11.23
C TYR A 276 -7.87 -8.95 -12.21
N THR A 277 -7.99 -9.83 -13.19
CA THR A 277 -7.08 -9.89 -14.34
C THR A 277 -7.84 -9.52 -15.60
N LEU A 278 -7.18 -8.74 -16.48
CA LEU A 278 -7.70 -8.49 -17.81
C LEU A 278 -7.56 -9.78 -18.63
N ALA A 279 -8.66 -10.25 -19.22
CA ALA A 279 -8.60 -11.37 -20.16
C ALA A 279 -7.73 -10.97 -21.35
N GLU A 280 -6.75 -11.79 -21.70
CA GLU A 280 -6.05 -11.62 -22.97
C GLU A 280 -7.08 -11.77 -24.08
N GLU A 281 -7.15 -10.81 -25.02
CA GLU A 281 -7.87 -11.03 -26.25
C GLU A 281 -7.17 -12.20 -26.94
N GLU A 282 -7.88 -13.29 -27.18
CA GLU A 282 -7.38 -14.35 -28.05
C GLU A 282 -7.08 -13.71 -29.42
N ALA A 283 -5.77 -13.67 -29.76
CA ALA A 283 -5.28 -13.08 -30.99
C ALA A 283 -5.57 -14.00 -32.20
#